data_5a203e854437162f6eefdfacfeda1913
#
_entry.id   5a203e854437162f6eefdfacfeda1913
#
_cell.length_a   1.000
_cell.length_b   1.000
_cell.length_c   1.000
_cell.angle_alpha   90.00
_cell.angle_beta   90.00
_cell.angle_gamma   90.00
#
_symmetry.space_group_name_H-M   'P 1'
#
loop_
_entity.id
_entity.type
_entity.pdbx_description
1 polymer ?
#
loop_
_entity_poly.entity_id
_entity_poly.type
_entity_poly.pdbx_seq_one_letter_code
_entity_poly.pdbx_strand_id
1 'polypeptide(L)'
;LISPLVVLAYEHYEKAIDRFKPFPINIGVITRFEKAKVVKVTLQKLKEWKIDLVIWTHRLLSEDIEFKDLWVLVVDEEHKFWVKDKERIKKLKWNIDILSMSATPIPRSLNMALNWVKSVSMLTTPPVGRQSVSTMVSAFDDRLIFDAWKKEFDRWWQLFFIHNRVETIEAMWNYLSNIFPAKKIAIVHWQLSWDKLEKRIIEFKRKQHDILLATTVVENWIDFSNVNTIFINEAQNFWISQIHQLRWRVGRSNKKWYCYLLFRKDNIKTDAAKRLKTIVDYSHLWAWFELAVKDLEVRWWWDILGIRQS
;
A
#
# COMPACT_ATOMS: atom_id res chain seq x y z
N LEU A 1 -11.24 -14.68 -1.84
CA LEU A 1 -10.20 -13.75 -1.40
C LEU A 1 -10.83 -12.44 -0.97
N ILE A 2 -10.40 -11.90 0.17
CA ILE A 2 -10.84 -10.60 0.68
C ILE A 2 -9.68 -9.62 0.62
N SER A 3 -9.95 -8.43 0.10
CA SER A 3 -8.99 -7.31 0.09
C SER A 3 -9.62 -6.07 0.74
N PRO A 4 -8.88 -5.26 1.49
CA PRO A 4 -9.45 -4.11 2.19
C PRO A 4 -9.92 -2.98 1.25
N LEU A 5 -9.43 -2.97 0.02
CA LEU A 5 -9.69 -1.91 -0.95
C LEU A 5 -10.21 -2.46 -2.27
N VAL A 6 -11.15 -1.74 -2.85
CA VAL A 6 -11.78 -2.13 -4.13
C VAL A 6 -10.77 -2.22 -5.25
N VAL A 7 -9.84 -1.29 -5.28
CA VAL A 7 -8.80 -1.25 -6.32
C VAL A 7 -7.87 -2.46 -6.24
N LEU A 8 -7.47 -2.87 -5.03
CA LEU A 8 -6.71 -4.10 -4.81
C LEU A 8 -7.52 -5.34 -5.18
N ALA A 9 -8.82 -5.36 -4.87
CA ALA A 9 -9.70 -6.45 -5.28
C ALA A 9 -9.75 -6.61 -6.81
N TYR A 10 -9.81 -5.50 -7.57
CA TYR A 10 -9.74 -5.54 -9.03
C TYR A 10 -8.37 -6.00 -9.53
N GLU A 11 -7.29 -5.55 -8.94
CA GLU A 11 -5.95 -6.00 -9.31
C GLU A 11 -5.77 -7.51 -9.09
N HIS A 12 -6.26 -8.01 -7.96
CA HIS A 12 -6.30 -9.46 -7.71
C HIS A 12 -7.16 -10.20 -8.74
N TYR A 13 -8.29 -9.62 -9.12
CA TYR A 13 -9.20 -10.18 -10.10
C TYR A 13 -8.55 -10.26 -11.50
N GLU A 14 -7.95 -9.17 -11.99
CA GLU A 14 -7.24 -9.14 -13.28
C GLU A 14 -6.10 -10.18 -13.31
N LYS A 15 -5.27 -10.21 -12.26
CA LYS A 15 -4.18 -11.18 -12.14
C LYS A 15 -4.66 -12.63 -12.04
N ALA A 16 -5.79 -12.84 -11.36
CA ALA A 16 -6.39 -14.17 -11.25
C ALA A 16 -6.92 -14.65 -12.61
N ILE A 17 -7.62 -13.80 -13.36
CA ILE A 17 -8.08 -14.14 -14.72
C ILE A 17 -6.90 -14.53 -15.60
N ASP A 18 -5.84 -13.73 -15.62
CA ASP A 18 -4.66 -14.00 -16.46
C ASP A 18 -3.97 -15.31 -16.07
N ARG A 19 -3.82 -15.55 -14.77
CA ARG A 19 -3.13 -16.73 -14.25
C ARG A 19 -3.92 -18.01 -14.42
N PHE A 20 -5.22 -17.96 -14.23
CA PHE A 20 -6.11 -19.12 -14.32
C PHE A 20 -6.73 -19.33 -15.71
N LYS A 21 -6.41 -18.48 -16.69
CA LYS A 21 -6.90 -18.59 -18.05
C LYS A 21 -6.78 -20.00 -18.68
N PRO A 22 -5.72 -20.79 -18.41
CA PRO A 22 -5.60 -22.16 -18.94
C PRO A 22 -6.50 -23.19 -18.24
N PHE A 23 -7.15 -22.82 -17.14
CA PHE A 23 -7.93 -23.75 -16.31
C PHE A 23 -9.42 -23.43 -16.38
N PRO A 24 -10.31 -24.44 -16.25
CA PRO A 24 -11.76 -24.24 -16.26
C PRO A 24 -12.25 -23.68 -14.92
N ILE A 25 -11.74 -22.52 -14.49
CA ILE A 25 -12.04 -21.87 -13.23
C ILE A 25 -12.87 -20.62 -13.48
N ASN A 26 -14.04 -20.55 -12.83
CA ASN A 26 -14.91 -19.40 -12.88
C ASN A 26 -14.58 -18.42 -11.76
N ILE A 27 -14.17 -17.21 -12.12
CA ILE A 27 -13.74 -16.18 -11.19
C ILE A 27 -14.80 -15.08 -11.15
N GLY A 28 -15.27 -14.72 -9.96
CA GLY A 28 -16.19 -13.61 -9.72
C GLY A 28 -15.50 -12.49 -8.94
N VAL A 29 -15.89 -11.24 -9.23
CA VAL A 29 -15.52 -10.07 -8.42
C VAL A 29 -16.78 -9.36 -7.97
N ILE A 30 -16.81 -8.95 -6.70
CA ILE A 30 -17.91 -8.15 -6.16
C ILE A 30 -17.33 -6.92 -5.48
N THR A 31 -17.60 -5.78 -6.08
CA THR A 31 -17.18 -4.49 -5.55
C THR A 31 -18.35 -3.50 -5.63
N ARG A 32 -18.22 -2.36 -4.98
CA ARG A 32 -19.25 -1.31 -5.04
C ARG A 32 -19.41 -0.67 -6.43
N PHE A 33 -18.48 -0.91 -7.35
CA PHE A 33 -18.57 -0.40 -8.74
C PHE A 33 -19.40 -1.29 -9.64
N GLU A 34 -19.64 -2.53 -9.20
CA GLU A 34 -20.51 -3.41 -9.95
C GLU A 34 -21.97 -2.97 -9.84
N LYS A 35 -22.65 -2.98 -10.98
CA LYS A 35 -24.10 -2.72 -10.99
C LYS A 35 -24.82 -3.73 -10.10
N ALA A 36 -25.84 -3.29 -9.39
CA ALA A 36 -26.62 -4.15 -8.47
C ALA A 36 -27.12 -5.45 -9.13
N LYS A 37 -27.44 -5.40 -10.44
CA LYS A 37 -27.82 -6.57 -11.23
C LYS A 37 -26.67 -7.58 -11.35
N VAL A 38 -25.44 -7.12 -11.58
CA VAL A 38 -24.24 -7.99 -11.71
C VAL A 38 -23.94 -8.62 -10.35
N VAL A 39 -23.99 -7.84 -9.28
CA VAL A 39 -23.81 -8.34 -7.91
C VAL A 39 -24.80 -9.45 -7.59
N LYS A 40 -26.12 -9.25 -7.88
CA LYS A 40 -27.15 -10.28 -7.66
C LYS A 40 -26.86 -11.56 -8.45
N VAL A 41 -26.48 -11.44 -9.71
CA VAL A 41 -26.14 -12.60 -10.56
C VAL A 41 -24.91 -13.33 -10.02
N THR A 42 -23.90 -12.61 -9.58
CA THR A 42 -22.67 -13.20 -9.02
C THR A 42 -22.98 -13.93 -7.70
N LEU A 43 -23.80 -13.33 -6.82
CA LEU A 43 -24.26 -13.97 -5.59
C LEU A 43 -25.07 -15.25 -5.86
N GLN A 44 -25.97 -15.19 -6.85
CA GLN A 44 -26.75 -16.37 -7.24
C GLN A 44 -25.82 -17.50 -7.75
N LYS A 45 -24.87 -17.17 -8.62
CA LYS A 45 -23.87 -18.13 -9.10
C LYS A 45 -23.01 -18.71 -7.98
N LEU A 46 -22.70 -17.92 -6.94
CA LEU A 46 -21.95 -18.38 -5.77
C LEU A 46 -22.74 -19.43 -4.98
N LYS A 47 -24.03 -19.19 -4.77
CA LYS A 47 -24.94 -20.16 -4.11
C LYS A 47 -25.12 -21.46 -4.95
N GLU A 48 -25.01 -21.36 -6.26
CA GLU A 48 -25.18 -22.49 -7.20
C GLU A 48 -23.87 -23.23 -7.53
N TRP A 49 -22.76 -22.90 -6.83
CA TRP A 49 -21.45 -23.51 -7.11
C TRP A 49 -20.90 -23.26 -8.53
N LYS A 50 -21.30 -22.18 -9.15
CA LYS A 50 -20.83 -21.78 -10.47
C LYS A 50 -19.65 -20.79 -10.42
N ILE A 51 -19.13 -20.50 -9.24
CA ILE A 51 -17.95 -19.67 -9.04
C ILE A 51 -16.99 -20.41 -8.11
N ASP A 52 -15.78 -20.63 -8.60
CA ASP A 52 -14.72 -21.32 -7.88
C ASP A 52 -13.87 -20.37 -7.05
N LEU A 53 -13.68 -19.13 -7.52
CA LEU A 53 -12.94 -18.08 -6.82
C LEU A 53 -13.73 -16.77 -6.82
N VAL A 54 -14.07 -16.26 -5.65
CA VAL A 54 -14.66 -14.93 -5.51
C VAL A 54 -13.66 -13.97 -4.88
N ILE A 55 -13.53 -12.78 -5.46
CA ILE A 55 -12.68 -11.71 -4.97
C ILE A 55 -13.56 -10.54 -4.57
N TRP A 56 -13.38 -10.06 -3.33
CA TRP A 56 -14.27 -9.10 -2.73
C TRP A 56 -13.58 -8.20 -1.71
N THR A 57 -14.28 -7.17 -1.27
CA THR A 57 -13.88 -6.33 -0.13
C THR A 57 -14.53 -6.85 1.17
N HIS A 58 -14.43 -6.08 2.26
CA HIS A 58 -14.95 -6.42 3.59
C HIS A 58 -16.43 -6.85 3.62
N ARG A 59 -17.24 -6.48 2.61
CA ARG A 59 -18.64 -6.91 2.53
C ARG A 59 -18.83 -8.43 2.39
N LEU A 60 -17.79 -9.17 1.97
CA LEU A 60 -17.84 -10.64 1.94
C LEU A 60 -18.14 -11.25 3.32
N LEU A 61 -17.87 -10.51 4.37
CA LEU A 61 -18.09 -10.92 5.75
C LEU A 61 -19.48 -10.54 6.27
N SER A 62 -20.37 -9.99 5.44
CA SER A 62 -21.74 -9.67 5.86
C SER A 62 -22.61 -10.93 6.00
N GLU A 63 -23.57 -10.88 6.92
CA GLU A 63 -24.41 -12.05 7.29
C GLU A 63 -25.37 -12.49 6.19
N ASP A 64 -25.62 -11.62 5.20
CA ASP A 64 -26.47 -11.89 4.04
C ASP A 64 -25.81 -12.75 2.95
N ILE A 65 -24.55 -13.12 3.14
CA ILE A 65 -23.77 -13.89 2.18
C ILE A 65 -23.63 -15.33 2.66
N GLU A 66 -24.19 -16.22 1.90
CA GLU A 66 -24.10 -17.65 2.13
C GLU A 66 -23.18 -18.32 1.11
N PHE A 67 -22.19 -19.05 1.61
CA PHE A 67 -21.37 -19.95 0.82
C PHE A 67 -21.93 -21.35 0.97
N LYS A 68 -22.10 -22.03 -0.15
CA LYS A 68 -22.59 -23.43 -0.09
C LYS A 68 -21.51 -24.34 0.52
N ASP A 69 -20.25 -24.11 0.16
CA ASP A 69 -19.10 -24.81 0.72
C ASP A 69 -17.84 -23.95 0.52
N LEU A 70 -17.32 -23.40 1.59
CA LEU A 70 -16.13 -22.56 1.56
C LEU A 70 -14.95 -23.33 2.15
N TRP A 71 -13.93 -23.60 1.34
CA TRP A 71 -12.77 -24.39 1.74
C TRP A 71 -11.63 -23.51 2.23
N VAL A 72 -11.35 -22.42 1.51
CA VAL A 72 -10.21 -21.55 1.80
C VAL A 72 -10.65 -20.09 1.80
N LEU A 73 -10.24 -19.36 2.82
CA LEU A 73 -10.38 -17.92 2.90
C LEU A 73 -8.99 -17.26 2.85
N VAL A 74 -8.73 -16.49 1.81
CA VAL A 74 -7.50 -15.68 1.70
C VAL A 74 -7.82 -14.24 2.12
N VAL A 75 -7.10 -13.73 3.10
CA VAL A 75 -7.26 -12.37 3.64
C VAL A 75 -6.00 -11.58 3.33
N ASP A 76 -6.11 -10.62 2.44
CA ASP A 76 -5.00 -9.72 2.13
C ASP A 76 -5.01 -8.52 3.08
N GLU A 77 -3.82 -8.12 3.58
CA GLU A 77 -3.62 -7.00 4.52
C GLU A 77 -4.56 -7.08 5.75
N GLU A 78 -4.61 -8.24 6.43
CA GLU A 78 -5.49 -8.53 7.59
C GLU A 78 -5.52 -7.39 8.62
N HIS A 79 -4.42 -6.67 8.78
CA HIS A 79 -4.30 -5.59 9.75
C HIS A 79 -5.22 -4.39 9.49
N LYS A 80 -5.71 -4.24 8.27
CA LYS A 80 -6.58 -3.13 7.83
C LYS A 80 -8.07 -3.40 8.06
N PHE A 81 -8.41 -4.62 8.45
CA PHE A 81 -9.79 -4.96 8.78
C PHE A 81 -10.15 -4.53 10.21
N TRP A 82 -11.39 -4.11 10.38
CA TRP A 82 -11.92 -3.71 11.67
C TRP A 82 -12.01 -4.89 12.64
N VAL A 83 -12.10 -4.61 13.93
CA VAL A 83 -12.22 -5.65 14.98
C VAL A 83 -13.39 -6.59 14.70
N LYS A 84 -14.56 -6.05 14.32
CA LYS A 84 -15.76 -6.83 13.97
C LYS A 84 -15.53 -7.80 12.81
N ASP A 85 -14.80 -7.35 11.76
CA ASP A 85 -14.47 -8.20 10.62
C ASP A 85 -13.54 -9.33 11.03
N LYS A 86 -12.57 -9.04 11.87
CA LYS A 86 -11.64 -10.05 12.43
C LYS A 86 -12.36 -11.09 13.29
N GLU A 87 -13.36 -10.67 14.05
CA GLU A 87 -14.20 -11.62 14.82
C GLU A 87 -15.02 -12.53 13.91
N ARG A 88 -15.57 -11.99 12.82
CA ARG A 88 -16.27 -12.80 11.81
C ARG A 88 -15.35 -13.79 11.10
N ILE A 89 -14.14 -13.35 10.72
CA ILE A 89 -13.11 -14.24 10.17
C ILE A 89 -12.76 -15.34 11.17
N LYS A 90 -12.64 -15.01 12.46
CA LYS A 90 -12.38 -16.01 13.51
C LYS A 90 -13.50 -17.05 13.63
N LYS A 91 -14.77 -16.64 13.53
CA LYS A 91 -15.91 -17.57 13.55
C LYS A 91 -15.87 -18.55 12.38
N LEU A 92 -15.45 -18.11 11.20
CA LEU A 92 -15.28 -18.98 10.03
C LEU A 92 -14.13 -19.99 10.19
N LYS A 93 -13.12 -19.70 11.02
CA LYS A 93 -11.90 -20.51 11.20
C LYS A 93 -12.16 -21.95 11.67
N TRP A 94 -13.29 -22.24 12.26
CA TRP A 94 -13.61 -23.58 12.76
C TRP A 94 -13.84 -24.62 11.65
N ASN A 95 -14.19 -24.16 10.43
CA ASN A 95 -14.60 -25.05 9.35
C ASN A 95 -13.80 -24.86 8.06
N ILE A 96 -12.88 -23.90 7.97
CA ILE A 96 -12.16 -23.54 6.74
C ILE A 96 -10.69 -23.21 6.99
N ASP A 97 -9.86 -23.41 5.99
CA ASP A 97 -8.48 -22.92 6.01
C ASP A 97 -8.42 -21.42 5.78
N ILE A 98 -7.64 -20.72 6.61
CA ILE A 98 -7.46 -19.25 6.48
C ILE A 98 -6.00 -18.92 6.24
N LEU A 99 -5.73 -18.29 5.08
CA LEU A 99 -4.45 -17.71 4.75
C LEU A 99 -4.52 -16.20 4.90
N SER A 100 -3.85 -15.65 5.91
CA SER A 100 -3.68 -14.21 6.06
C SER A 100 -2.35 -13.76 5.48
N MET A 101 -2.39 -12.75 4.64
CA MET A 101 -1.20 -12.16 4.03
C MET A 101 -1.02 -10.72 4.50
N SER A 102 0.23 -10.30 4.66
CA SER A 102 0.58 -8.90 4.93
C SER A 102 1.93 -8.58 4.31
N ALA A 103 2.03 -7.40 3.70
CA ALA A 103 3.29 -6.90 3.17
C ALA A 103 4.23 -6.40 4.28
N THR A 104 3.68 -6.13 5.46
CA THR A 104 4.46 -5.66 6.61
C THR A 104 4.05 -6.41 7.86
N PRO A 105 5.00 -6.98 8.60
CA PRO A 105 4.67 -7.57 9.88
C PRO A 105 4.29 -6.43 10.83
N ILE A 106 3.08 -6.51 11.33
CA ILE A 106 2.67 -5.62 12.40
C ILE A 106 3.24 -6.18 13.71
N PRO A 107 3.70 -5.29 14.61
CA PRO A 107 4.17 -5.67 15.94
C PRO A 107 3.27 -6.67 16.66
N ARG A 108 1.95 -6.50 16.57
CA ARG A 108 0.98 -7.45 17.15
C ARG A 108 0.97 -8.81 16.47
N SER A 109 1.10 -8.86 15.16
CA SER A 109 1.13 -10.14 14.43
C SER A 109 2.43 -10.89 14.71
N LEU A 110 3.53 -10.19 14.83
CA LEU A 110 4.81 -10.74 15.24
C LEU A 110 4.75 -11.27 16.68
N ASN A 111 4.16 -10.51 17.59
CA ASN A 111 3.97 -10.93 18.98
C ASN A 111 3.04 -12.16 19.10
N MET A 112 1.97 -12.21 18.28
CA MET A 112 1.09 -13.38 18.21
C MET A 112 1.76 -14.60 17.56
N ALA A 113 2.68 -14.40 16.62
CA ALA A 113 3.46 -15.48 16.00
C ALA A 113 4.49 -16.04 16.97
N LEU A 114 5.17 -15.17 17.69
CA LEU A 114 6.11 -15.56 18.77
C LEU A 114 5.38 -16.28 19.93
N ASN A 115 4.10 -16.01 20.13
CA ASN A 115 3.26 -16.67 21.12
C ASN A 115 2.56 -17.97 20.63
N TRP A 116 3.04 -18.56 19.53
CA TRP A 116 2.59 -19.86 19.00
C TRP A 116 1.11 -19.95 18.59
N VAL A 117 0.45 -18.80 18.36
CA VAL A 117 -0.98 -18.76 18.06
C VAL A 117 -1.28 -18.97 16.56
N LYS A 118 -0.34 -18.67 15.66
CA LYS A 118 -0.48 -18.84 14.21
C LYS A 118 0.81 -19.40 13.61
N SER A 119 0.70 -20.31 12.65
CA SER A 119 1.82 -20.66 11.78
C SER A 119 2.17 -19.47 10.89
N VAL A 120 3.43 -19.06 10.91
CA VAL A 120 3.90 -17.93 10.11
C VAL A 120 4.95 -18.41 9.12
N SER A 121 4.75 -18.10 7.84
CA SER A 121 5.73 -18.31 6.80
C SER A 121 6.22 -16.96 6.27
N MET A 122 7.53 -16.78 6.22
CA MET A 122 8.15 -15.56 5.72
C MET A 122 8.77 -15.81 4.35
N LEU A 123 8.39 -14.98 3.38
CA LEU A 123 9.01 -14.96 2.06
C LEU A 123 10.27 -14.10 2.13
N THR A 124 11.44 -14.74 2.23
CA THR A 124 12.74 -14.06 2.37
C THR A 124 13.52 -13.94 1.07
N THR A 125 13.11 -14.67 0.04
CA THR A 125 13.78 -14.65 -1.27
C THR A 125 13.09 -13.66 -2.20
N PRO A 126 13.83 -12.68 -2.77
CA PRO A 126 13.28 -11.73 -3.72
C PRO A 126 12.86 -12.40 -5.04
N PRO A 127 11.84 -11.88 -5.73
CA PRO A 127 11.60 -12.26 -7.10
C PRO A 127 12.82 -11.98 -7.97
N VAL A 128 13.06 -12.86 -8.95
CA VAL A 128 14.18 -12.71 -9.90
C VAL A 128 14.10 -11.37 -10.62
N GLY A 129 15.22 -10.66 -10.70
CA GLY A 129 15.32 -9.37 -11.40
C GLY A 129 14.89 -8.15 -10.59
N ARG A 130 14.42 -8.31 -9.35
CA ARG A 130 14.06 -7.15 -8.52
C ARG A 130 15.29 -6.44 -7.99
N GLN A 131 15.41 -5.13 -8.25
CA GLN A 131 16.48 -4.30 -7.71
C GLN A 131 16.07 -3.60 -6.41
N SER A 132 17.03 -3.27 -5.56
CA SER A 132 16.79 -2.45 -4.37
C SER A 132 16.45 -1.01 -4.74
N VAL A 133 15.61 -0.38 -3.92
CA VAL A 133 15.26 1.05 -4.09
C VAL A 133 16.43 1.91 -3.59
N SER A 134 17.04 2.69 -4.47
CA SER A 134 18.06 3.66 -4.07
C SER A 134 17.42 4.75 -3.22
N THR A 135 17.75 4.78 -1.94
CA THR A 135 17.13 5.69 -0.97
C THR A 135 18.13 6.80 -0.62
N MET A 136 17.71 8.04 -0.76
CA MET A 136 18.50 9.24 -0.46
C MET A 136 17.76 10.09 0.57
N VAL A 137 18.47 10.53 1.60
CA VAL A 137 17.97 11.52 2.58
C VAL A 137 18.61 12.87 2.27
N SER A 138 17.79 13.89 2.11
CA SER A 138 18.27 15.25 1.82
C SER A 138 17.38 16.28 2.49
N ALA A 139 17.96 17.44 2.76
CA ALA A 139 17.15 18.61 3.02
C ALA A 139 16.28 18.94 1.80
N PHE A 140 15.12 19.55 2.05
CA PHE A 140 14.25 20.02 0.98
C PHE A 140 15.02 21.03 0.13
N ASP A 141 15.21 20.72 -1.15
CA ASP A 141 16.02 21.51 -2.09
C ASP A 141 15.37 21.47 -3.48
N ASP A 142 15.09 22.65 -4.02
CA ASP A 142 14.43 22.82 -5.32
C ASP A 142 15.26 22.26 -6.47
N ARG A 143 16.58 22.41 -6.42
CA ARG A 143 17.50 21.92 -7.47
C ARG A 143 17.51 20.40 -7.48
N LEU A 144 17.59 19.78 -6.30
CA LEU A 144 17.54 18.33 -6.17
C LEU A 144 16.24 17.76 -6.76
N ILE A 145 15.11 18.39 -6.41
CA ILE A 145 13.79 17.99 -6.89
C ILE A 145 13.73 18.14 -8.41
N PHE A 146 14.17 19.28 -8.93
CA PHE A 146 14.16 19.56 -10.37
C PHE A 146 15.03 18.58 -11.14
N ASP A 147 16.26 18.33 -10.71
CA ASP A 147 17.22 17.46 -11.39
C ASP A 147 16.77 15.99 -11.39
N ALA A 148 16.25 15.52 -10.27
CA ALA A 148 15.71 14.18 -10.17
C ALA A 148 14.48 14.01 -11.09
N TRP A 149 13.62 15.00 -11.16
CA TRP A 149 12.44 15.02 -12.01
C TRP A 149 12.75 15.07 -13.49
N LYS A 150 13.68 15.92 -13.87
CA LYS A 150 14.11 16.04 -15.27
C LYS A 150 14.56 14.69 -15.81
N LYS A 151 15.32 13.93 -15.03
CA LYS A 151 15.77 12.59 -15.41
C LYS A 151 14.62 11.62 -15.68
N GLU A 152 13.52 11.73 -14.93
CA GLU A 152 12.36 10.84 -15.09
C GLU A 152 11.49 11.29 -16.27
N PHE A 153 11.26 12.59 -16.43
CA PHE A 153 10.48 13.11 -17.57
C PHE A 153 11.15 12.87 -18.91
N ASP A 154 12.46 12.97 -18.98
CA ASP A 154 13.21 12.63 -20.20
C ASP A 154 13.03 11.16 -20.59
N ARG A 155 12.60 10.31 -19.66
CA ARG A 155 12.29 8.88 -19.86
C ARG A 155 10.82 8.56 -19.96
N TRP A 156 9.92 9.56 -19.96
CA TRP A 156 8.46 9.41 -19.97
C TRP A 156 7.89 8.67 -18.77
N TRP A 157 8.50 8.83 -17.58
CA TRP A 157 8.06 8.25 -16.32
C TRP A 157 7.22 9.23 -15.53
N GLN A 158 6.31 8.65 -14.71
CA GLN A 158 5.50 9.38 -13.75
C GLN A 158 6.17 9.40 -12.38
N LEU A 159 5.72 10.29 -11.52
CA LEU A 159 6.29 10.53 -10.19
C LEU A 159 5.26 10.48 -9.09
N PHE A 160 5.69 10.00 -7.93
CA PHE A 160 4.97 10.21 -6.68
C PHE A 160 5.60 11.33 -5.87
N PHE A 161 4.76 12.20 -5.35
CA PHE A 161 5.12 13.18 -4.34
C PHE A 161 4.21 13.02 -3.13
N ILE A 162 4.75 12.55 -2.02
CA ILE A 162 4.00 12.32 -0.79
C ILE A 162 4.13 13.53 0.11
N HIS A 163 2.99 14.09 0.49
CA HIS A 163 2.87 15.21 1.41
C HIS A 163 1.76 14.94 2.42
N ASN A 164 2.12 14.63 3.68
CA ASN A 164 1.19 14.05 4.66
C ASN A 164 0.29 15.07 5.39
N ARG A 165 0.10 16.25 4.84
CA ARG A 165 -0.77 17.27 5.42
C ARG A 165 -1.78 17.74 4.40
N VAL A 166 -3.06 17.43 4.64
CA VAL A 166 -4.15 17.85 3.74
C VAL A 166 -4.30 19.35 3.72
N GLU A 167 -4.11 20.01 4.87
CA GLU A 167 -4.25 21.46 5.04
C GLU A 167 -3.27 22.25 4.16
N THR A 168 -2.12 21.69 3.87
CA THR A 168 -1.06 22.34 3.08
C THR A 168 -0.83 21.69 1.72
N ILE A 169 -1.65 20.71 1.34
CA ILE A 169 -1.46 19.97 0.07
C ILE A 169 -1.69 20.86 -1.15
N GLU A 170 -2.62 21.81 -1.07
CA GLU A 170 -2.86 22.78 -2.14
C GLU A 170 -1.69 23.76 -2.30
N ALA A 171 -1.10 24.22 -1.19
CA ALA A 171 0.11 25.04 -1.24
C ALA A 171 1.29 24.26 -1.88
N MET A 172 1.41 22.97 -1.58
CA MET A 172 2.39 22.11 -2.21
C MET A 172 2.09 21.90 -3.70
N TRP A 173 0.83 21.77 -4.09
CA TRP A 173 0.43 21.70 -5.48
C TRP A 173 0.81 22.97 -6.25
N ASN A 174 0.51 24.17 -5.70
CA ASN A 174 0.91 25.45 -6.28
C ASN A 174 2.43 25.54 -6.46
N TYR A 175 3.18 25.14 -5.43
CA TYR A 175 4.66 25.12 -5.47
C TYR A 175 5.15 24.20 -6.61
N LEU A 176 4.66 22.98 -6.70
CA LEU A 176 5.04 22.03 -7.73
C LEU A 176 4.61 22.50 -9.14
N SER A 177 3.44 23.12 -9.26
CA SER A 177 2.96 23.68 -10.53
C SER A 177 3.79 24.85 -11.01
N ASN A 178 4.33 25.66 -10.11
CA ASN A 178 5.26 26.74 -10.45
C ASN A 178 6.62 26.22 -10.94
N ILE A 179 7.13 25.15 -10.32
CA ILE A 179 8.39 24.53 -10.77
C ILE A 179 8.19 23.80 -12.12
N PHE A 180 7.01 23.23 -12.34
CA PHE A 180 6.69 22.37 -13.50
C PHE A 180 5.41 22.79 -14.21
N PRO A 181 5.34 23.99 -14.81
CA PRO A 181 4.10 24.56 -15.36
C PRO A 181 3.51 23.74 -16.53
N ALA A 182 4.35 22.94 -17.21
CA ALA A 182 3.90 22.09 -18.32
C ALA A 182 3.40 20.70 -17.89
N LYS A 183 3.39 20.40 -16.58
CA LYS A 183 3.08 19.05 -16.07
C LYS A 183 1.73 18.99 -15.37
N LYS A 184 1.00 17.91 -15.61
CA LYS A 184 -0.30 17.67 -15.00
C LYS A 184 -0.14 16.98 -13.66
N ILE A 185 -0.63 17.62 -12.59
CA ILE A 185 -0.54 17.12 -11.22
C ILE A 185 -1.93 16.70 -10.74
N ALA A 186 -2.07 15.45 -10.35
CA ALA A 186 -3.26 14.97 -9.66
C ALA A 186 -3.05 15.04 -8.15
N ILE A 187 -4.03 15.58 -7.41
CA ILE A 187 -4.03 15.58 -5.94
C ILE A 187 -4.93 14.47 -5.43
N VAL A 188 -4.42 13.71 -4.46
CA VAL A 188 -5.16 12.62 -3.84
C VAL A 188 -4.95 12.60 -2.33
N HIS A 189 -6.04 12.69 -1.56
CA HIS A 189 -6.00 12.64 -0.10
C HIS A 189 -7.29 12.00 0.47
N TRP A 190 -7.25 11.61 1.74
CA TRP A 190 -8.31 10.85 2.39
C TRP A 190 -9.65 11.59 2.54
N GLN A 191 -9.67 12.93 2.45
CA GLN A 191 -10.89 13.73 2.50
C GLN A 191 -11.64 13.79 1.15
N LEU A 192 -11.04 13.30 0.07
CA LEU A 192 -11.76 13.17 -1.19
C LEU A 192 -12.82 12.09 -1.07
N SER A 193 -13.97 12.31 -1.74
CA SER A 193 -14.91 11.21 -1.92
C SER A 193 -14.22 10.05 -2.65
N TRP A 194 -14.58 8.82 -2.29
CA TRP A 194 -13.97 7.62 -2.86
C TRP A 194 -14.02 7.60 -4.39
N ASP A 195 -15.12 8.07 -4.99
CA ASP A 195 -15.26 8.10 -6.45
C ASP A 195 -14.27 9.06 -7.11
N LYS A 196 -14.08 10.26 -6.53
CA LYS A 196 -13.09 11.24 -7.02
C LYS A 196 -11.67 10.71 -6.87
N LEU A 197 -11.40 10.08 -5.77
CA LEU A 197 -10.12 9.51 -5.41
C LEU A 197 -9.74 8.39 -6.38
N GLU A 198 -10.62 7.45 -6.64
CA GLU A 198 -10.41 6.35 -7.57
C GLU A 198 -10.31 6.82 -9.02
N LYS A 199 -11.17 7.76 -9.43
CA LYS A 199 -11.10 8.38 -10.74
C LYS A 199 -9.71 8.96 -11.01
N ARG A 200 -9.17 9.75 -10.07
CA ARG A 200 -7.83 10.37 -10.21
C ARG A 200 -6.72 9.33 -10.29
N ILE A 201 -6.84 8.22 -9.58
CA ILE A 201 -5.87 7.13 -9.64
C ILE A 201 -5.92 6.42 -10.99
N ILE A 202 -7.12 6.13 -11.48
CA ILE A 202 -7.27 5.51 -12.80
C ILE A 202 -6.73 6.44 -13.90
N GLU A 203 -7.00 7.74 -13.81
CA GLU A 203 -6.45 8.75 -14.71
C GLU A 203 -4.92 8.79 -14.66
N PHE A 204 -4.34 8.71 -13.45
CA PHE A 204 -2.89 8.63 -13.27
C PHE A 204 -2.34 7.31 -13.84
N LYS A 205 -2.95 6.17 -13.55
CA LYS A 205 -2.56 4.87 -14.13
C LYS A 205 -2.58 4.87 -15.66
N ARG A 206 -3.53 5.61 -16.25
CA ARG A 206 -3.65 5.82 -17.69
C ARG A 206 -2.73 6.89 -18.27
N LYS A 207 -1.78 7.40 -17.48
CA LYS A 207 -0.81 8.45 -17.86
C LYS A 207 -1.46 9.79 -18.26
N GLN A 208 -2.63 10.10 -17.75
CA GLN A 208 -3.27 11.40 -17.98
C GLN A 208 -2.70 12.49 -17.08
N HIS A 209 -1.95 12.10 -16.05
CA HIS A 209 -1.22 12.99 -15.15
C HIS A 209 0.23 12.53 -15.04
N ASP A 210 1.16 13.49 -14.94
CA ASP A 210 2.59 13.24 -14.81
C ASP A 210 3.01 12.98 -13.36
N ILE A 211 2.31 13.62 -12.42
CA ILE A 211 2.63 13.61 -11.00
C ILE A 211 1.40 13.26 -10.19
N LEU A 212 1.57 12.38 -9.22
CA LEU A 212 0.60 12.14 -8.17
C LEU A 212 1.08 12.76 -6.86
N LEU A 213 0.47 13.88 -6.48
CA LEU A 213 0.65 14.51 -5.18
C LEU A 213 -0.38 13.90 -4.22
N ALA A 214 0.10 13.18 -3.21
CA ALA A 214 -0.77 12.42 -2.34
C ALA A 214 -0.36 12.45 -0.87
N THR A 215 -1.34 12.22 0.01
CA THR A 215 -1.06 11.87 1.41
C THR A 215 -0.70 10.39 1.52
N THR A 216 -0.47 9.88 2.74
CA THR A 216 -0.22 8.45 3.00
C THR A 216 -1.31 7.50 2.54
N VAL A 217 -2.46 8.02 2.12
CA VAL A 217 -3.53 7.19 1.56
C VAL A 217 -3.05 6.26 0.45
N VAL A 218 -1.97 6.62 -0.26
CA VAL A 218 -1.35 5.85 -1.35
C VAL A 218 -0.59 4.62 -0.85
N GLU A 219 -0.22 4.56 0.42
CA GLU A 219 0.48 3.39 0.99
C GLU A 219 -0.33 2.09 0.84
N ASN A 220 -1.63 2.23 0.67
CA ASN A 220 -2.58 1.13 0.57
C ASN A 220 -2.92 0.74 -0.87
N TRP A 221 -2.33 1.37 -1.88
CA TRP A 221 -2.83 1.31 -3.24
C TRP A 221 -1.86 0.67 -4.23
N ILE A 222 -2.42 0.37 -5.33
CA ILE A 222 -2.01 -0.23 -6.58
C ILE A 222 -0.52 -0.13 -6.90
N ASP A 223 -0.12 -1.15 -7.63
CA ASP A 223 1.11 -1.23 -8.37
C ASP A 223 1.12 -0.25 -9.55
N PHE A 224 2.07 0.66 -9.53
CA PHE A 224 2.28 1.59 -10.62
C PHE A 224 3.59 1.25 -11.34
N SER A 225 3.49 0.46 -12.39
CA SER A 225 4.65 0.04 -13.19
C SER A 225 5.39 1.19 -13.87
N ASN A 226 4.75 2.36 -13.99
CA ASN A 226 5.30 3.56 -14.63
C ASN A 226 5.90 4.58 -13.67
N VAL A 227 5.97 4.30 -12.38
CA VAL A 227 6.53 5.21 -11.38
C VAL A 227 7.84 4.65 -10.89
N ASN A 228 8.93 5.32 -11.18
CA ASN A 228 10.27 4.93 -10.74
C ASN A 228 10.78 5.74 -9.56
N THR A 229 10.22 6.90 -9.32
CA THR A 229 10.72 7.83 -8.31
C THR A 229 9.60 8.29 -7.39
N ILE A 230 9.89 8.27 -6.10
CA ILE A 230 9.03 8.78 -5.05
C ILE A 230 9.77 9.82 -4.22
N PHE A 231 9.12 10.95 -3.99
CA PHE A 231 9.53 11.95 -3.01
C PHE A 231 8.63 11.84 -1.78
N ILE A 232 9.21 11.79 -0.61
CA ILE A 232 8.49 11.82 0.66
C ILE A 232 8.88 13.11 1.37
N ASN A 233 7.99 14.09 1.32
CA ASN A 233 8.20 15.39 1.94
C ASN A 233 7.96 15.32 3.44
N GLU A 234 8.75 16.08 4.21
CA GLU A 234 8.75 16.06 5.67
C GLU A 234 8.90 14.63 6.22
N ALA A 235 9.83 13.86 5.65
CA ALA A 235 10.05 12.46 5.97
C ALA A 235 10.33 12.21 7.47
N GLN A 236 10.82 13.21 8.20
CA GLN A 236 11.02 13.16 9.64
C GLN A 236 9.72 12.92 10.43
N ASN A 237 8.56 13.19 9.85
CA ASN A 237 7.26 13.02 10.49
C ASN A 237 6.65 11.63 10.28
N PHE A 238 7.32 10.77 9.50
CA PHE A 238 6.83 9.42 9.20
C PHE A 238 7.50 8.38 10.10
N TRP A 239 6.76 7.30 10.37
CA TRP A 239 7.32 6.10 10.98
C TRP A 239 8.15 5.31 9.97
N ILE A 240 9.10 4.52 10.47
CA ILE A 240 9.97 3.67 9.64
C ILE A 240 9.13 2.74 8.75
N SER A 241 8.13 2.10 9.34
CA SER A 241 7.20 1.20 8.62
C SER A 241 6.44 1.89 7.50
N GLN A 242 5.96 3.12 7.71
CA GLN A 242 5.26 3.91 6.69
C GLN A 242 6.18 4.25 5.50
N ILE A 243 7.39 4.76 5.78
CA ILE A 243 8.36 5.05 4.71
C ILE A 243 8.70 3.78 3.94
N HIS A 244 8.86 2.67 4.64
CA HIS A 244 9.13 1.39 4.00
C HIS A 244 7.98 0.95 3.08
N GLN A 245 6.73 1.05 3.53
CA GLN A 245 5.55 0.75 2.71
C GLN A 245 5.48 1.64 1.46
N LEU A 246 5.72 2.95 1.60
CA LEU A 246 5.75 3.88 0.49
C LEU A 246 6.87 3.56 -0.51
N ARG A 247 8.07 3.22 -0.03
CA ARG A 247 9.19 2.80 -0.90
C ARG A 247 8.83 1.58 -1.76
N TRP A 248 8.08 0.63 -1.21
CA TRP A 248 7.68 -0.58 -1.93
C TRP A 248 6.61 -0.34 -3.00
N ARG A 249 5.99 0.84 -3.03
CA ARG A 249 5.01 1.22 -4.06
C ARG A 249 5.67 1.63 -5.38
N VAL A 250 6.92 2.04 -5.34
CA VAL A 250 7.72 2.22 -6.55
C VAL A 250 8.54 0.96 -6.76
N GLY A 251 8.72 0.59 -7.99
CA GLY A 251 9.73 -0.38 -8.22
C GLY A 251 9.32 -1.81 -8.42
N ARG A 252 8.52 -2.13 -9.43
CA ARG A 252 8.21 -3.51 -9.82
C ARG A 252 8.67 -3.88 -11.23
N SER A 253 9.58 -3.08 -11.82
CA SER A 253 10.20 -3.37 -13.12
C SER A 253 11.70 -3.65 -12.97
N ASN A 254 12.37 -4.15 -13.99
CA ASN A 254 13.81 -4.40 -14.03
C ASN A 254 14.68 -3.12 -14.09
N LYS A 255 14.14 -1.96 -13.67
CA LYS A 255 14.83 -0.67 -13.72
C LYS A 255 15.21 -0.19 -12.33
N LYS A 256 16.19 0.71 -12.24
CA LYS A 256 16.64 1.29 -10.98
C LYS A 256 15.62 2.30 -10.48
N TRP A 257 15.35 2.29 -9.19
CA TRP A 257 14.31 3.07 -8.51
C TRP A 257 14.86 3.96 -7.45
N TYR A 258 14.20 5.09 -7.23
CA TYR A 258 14.68 6.15 -6.38
C TYR A 258 13.61 6.57 -5.36
N CYS A 259 14.04 6.71 -4.11
CA CYS A 259 13.24 7.25 -3.03
C CYS A 259 13.99 8.41 -2.39
N TYR A 260 13.43 9.61 -2.48
CA TYR A 260 13.99 10.81 -1.87
C TYR A 260 13.22 11.13 -0.60
N LEU A 261 13.89 11.04 0.54
CA LEU A 261 13.37 11.41 1.84
C LEU A 261 13.77 12.86 2.13
N LEU A 262 12.83 13.78 1.96
CA LEU A 262 13.08 15.21 2.12
C LEU A 262 12.71 15.63 3.55
N PHE A 263 13.60 16.37 4.21
CA PHE A 263 13.36 16.90 5.55
C PHE A 263 13.55 18.41 5.58
N ARG A 264 12.92 19.08 6.56
CA ARG A 264 13.15 20.51 6.83
C ARG A 264 14.33 20.66 7.79
N LYS A 265 15.33 21.47 7.42
CA LYS A 265 16.52 21.72 8.26
C LYS A 265 16.17 22.27 9.64
N ASP A 266 15.15 23.12 9.70
CA ASP A 266 14.78 23.84 10.93
C ASP A 266 14.01 22.97 11.94
N ASN A 267 13.64 21.73 11.58
CA ASN A 267 12.72 20.91 12.39
C ASN A 267 13.13 19.44 12.50
N ILE A 268 14.42 19.12 12.37
CA ILE A 268 14.87 17.75 12.52
C ILE A 268 15.37 17.48 13.95
N LYS A 269 14.59 16.72 14.69
CA LYS A 269 14.98 16.21 16.02
C LYS A 269 15.98 15.07 15.86
N THR A 270 16.86 14.87 16.85
CA THR A 270 17.89 13.82 16.84
C THR A 270 17.31 12.43 16.57
N ASP A 271 16.14 12.11 17.11
CA ASP A 271 15.50 10.80 16.91
C ASP A 271 14.95 10.64 15.50
N ALA A 272 14.44 11.70 14.89
CA ALA A 272 14.02 11.68 13.49
C ALA A 272 15.22 11.47 12.54
N ALA A 273 16.35 12.11 12.83
CA ALA A 273 17.58 11.90 12.07
C ALA A 273 18.07 10.44 12.18
N LYS A 274 18.04 9.85 13.39
CA LYS A 274 18.38 8.44 13.60
C LYS A 274 17.46 7.51 12.82
N ARG A 275 16.13 7.76 12.83
CA ARG A 275 15.15 6.96 12.06
C ARG A 275 15.43 7.02 10.56
N LEU A 276 15.66 8.21 10.02
CA LEU A 276 15.96 8.38 8.58
C LEU A 276 17.27 7.67 8.20
N LYS A 277 18.29 7.74 9.05
CA LYS A 277 19.53 6.99 8.85
C LYS A 277 19.29 5.49 8.83
N THR A 278 18.53 4.96 9.80
CA THR A 278 18.17 3.54 9.85
C THR A 278 17.52 3.08 8.54
N ILE A 279 16.63 3.88 7.94
CA ILE A 279 15.99 3.52 6.67
C ILE A 279 17.01 3.42 5.52
N VAL A 280 18.03 4.26 5.51
CA VAL A 280 19.10 4.21 4.50
C VAL A 280 20.00 2.99 4.73
N ASP A 281 20.42 2.77 5.97
CA ASP A 281 21.29 1.64 6.35
C ASP A 281 20.64 0.28 6.04
N TYR A 282 19.32 0.18 6.24
CA TYR A 282 18.50 -0.99 5.91
C TYR A 282 17.77 -0.85 4.57
N SER A 283 18.44 -0.30 3.56
CA SER A 283 17.85 -0.10 2.21
C SER A 283 17.90 -1.34 1.32
N HIS A 284 18.58 -2.42 1.76
CA HIS A 284 18.68 -3.66 1.00
C HIS A 284 17.32 -4.38 0.87
N LEU A 285 17.22 -5.23 -0.14
CA LEU A 285 16.04 -6.05 -0.37
C LEU A 285 15.80 -6.93 0.88
N TRP A 286 14.54 -6.94 1.36
CA TRP A 286 14.12 -7.75 2.52
C TRP A 286 14.54 -7.25 3.90
N ALA A 287 15.10 -6.07 4.03
CA ALA A 287 15.35 -5.43 5.33
C ALA A 287 14.06 -5.13 6.14
N TRP A 288 12.88 -5.40 5.58
CA TRP A 288 11.60 -5.07 6.21
C TRP A 288 11.39 -5.73 7.58
N PHE A 289 11.86 -6.96 7.76
CA PHE A 289 11.76 -7.66 9.04
C PHE A 289 12.67 -6.99 10.09
N GLU A 290 13.91 -6.73 9.72
CA GLU A 290 14.86 -6.02 10.57
C GLU A 290 14.37 -4.61 10.90
N LEU A 291 13.81 -3.89 9.91
CA LEU A 291 13.20 -2.58 10.12
C LEU A 291 11.97 -2.64 11.04
N ALA A 292 11.14 -3.66 10.92
CA ALA A 292 9.98 -3.83 11.78
C ALA A 292 10.38 -4.13 13.24
N VAL A 293 11.43 -4.93 13.43
CA VAL A 293 12.01 -5.16 14.76
C VAL A 293 12.57 -3.86 15.33
N LYS A 294 13.30 -3.09 14.53
CA LYS A 294 13.84 -1.78 14.95
C LYS A 294 12.75 -0.75 15.24
N ASP A 295 11.68 -0.71 14.45
CA ASP A 295 10.52 0.16 14.71
C ASP A 295 9.83 -0.21 16.05
N LEU A 296 9.79 -1.52 16.36
CA LEU A 296 9.33 -2.04 17.64
C LEU A 296 10.21 -1.62 18.80
N GLU A 297 11.52 -1.81 18.68
CA GLU A 297 12.48 -1.40 19.69
C GLU A 297 12.34 0.09 20.00
N VAL A 298 12.22 0.94 18.97
CA VAL A 298 12.03 2.37 19.13
C VAL A 298 10.71 2.69 19.84
N ARG A 299 9.59 2.04 19.47
CA ARG A 299 8.28 2.25 20.09
C ARG A 299 8.25 1.76 21.53
N TRP A 300 8.85 0.61 21.83
CA TRP A 300 8.89 0.00 23.16
C TRP A 300 9.66 0.89 24.14
N TRP A 301 10.75 1.51 23.71
CA TRP A 301 11.48 2.50 24.48
C TRP A 301 10.61 3.71 24.84
N TRP A 302 9.75 4.15 23.94
CA TRP A 302 8.84 5.28 24.19
C TRP A 302 7.73 4.93 25.18
N ASP A 303 7.18 3.72 25.10
CA ASP A 303 6.14 3.25 26.03
C ASP A 303 6.70 3.04 27.46
N ILE A 304 7.95 2.53 27.60
CA ILE A 304 8.60 2.32 28.89
C ILE A 304 9.00 3.64 29.55
N LEU A 305 9.43 4.63 28.77
CA LEU A 305 9.83 5.96 29.29
C LEU A 305 8.65 6.84 29.65
N GLY A 306 7.40 6.38 29.49
CA GLY A 306 6.20 7.09 29.97
C GLY A 306 5.89 8.39 29.24
N ILE A 307 6.50 8.66 28.09
CA ILE A 307 6.18 9.82 27.25
C ILE A 307 4.93 9.48 26.45
N ARG A 308 3.79 9.40 27.11
CA ARG A 308 2.49 9.44 26.47
C ARG A 308 2.36 10.76 25.73
N GLN A 309 2.18 10.71 24.45
CA GLN A 309 1.72 11.85 23.69
C GLN A 309 0.32 12.21 24.17
N SER A 310 0.22 13.37 24.81
CA SER A 310 -1.02 14.12 24.96
C SER A 310 -1.43 14.67 23.60
#